data_799c3d7aafa2b55669ec6e787398971e
#
_entry.id   799c3d7aafa2b55669ec6e787398971e
#
_cell.length_a   1.000
_cell.length_b   1.000
_cell.length_c   1.000
_cell.angle_alpha   90.00
_cell.angle_beta   90.00
_cell.angle_gamma   90.00
#
_symmetry.space_group_name_H-M   'P 1'
#
loop_
_entity.id
_entity.type
_entity.pdbx_description
1 polymer ?
#
loop_
_entity_poly.entity_id
_entity_poly.type
_entity_poly.pdbx_seq_one_letter_code
_entity_poly.pdbx_strand_id
1 'polypeptide(L)'
;QLVYRALQSVTGQSLPWGTLTGIRPTKIPMHMLEEGKKNTEIAQYMRETYYCSPQKTALAITIANREREILKEIDYENGYSLYVGIPFCPSICLYCSFGSHPLKVWEKRVDDYLDALCREITFVSRQMAGRKINTIYVGGGTPTTLSAEQLRRLLSHLGNSFSYEDLKEFTVEAGRPDSITEEKLAVMREFPVTRISVNPQTMNQETLDLIGRKHTVEDVVTIFRRARELGFDNINMDLIIGLPGEDEAMISHTLSE
;
A
#
# COMPACT_ATOMS: atom_id res chain seq x y z
N GLN A 1 -23.28 -16.80 -13.98
CA GLN A 1 -24.63 -16.27 -13.68
C GLN A 1 -25.63 -17.39 -13.36
N LEU A 2 -25.76 -18.43 -14.22
CA LEU A 2 -26.72 -19.53 -14.01
C LEU A 2 -26.50 -20.25 -12.67
N VAL A 3 -25.24 -20.59 -12.33
CA VAL A 3 -24.89 -21.24 -11.06
C VAL A 3 -25.25 -20.35 -9.86
N TYR A 4 -24.95 -19.06 -9.94
CA TYR A 4 -25.30 -18.11 -8.89
C TYR A 4 -26.81 -18.04 -8.64
N ARG A 5 -27.61 -17.96 -9.71
CA ARG A 5 -29.08 -17.96 -9.61
C ARG A 5 -29.62 -19.25 -9.01
N ALA A 6 -29.08 -20.39 -9.46
CA ALA A 6 -29.49 -21.69 -8.94
C ALA A 6 -29.17 -21.81 -7.42
N LEU A 7 -27.98 -21.42 -7.00
CA LEU A 7 -27.59 -21.40 -5.60
C LEU A 7 -28.43 -20.41 -4.78
N GLN A 8 -28.68 -19.22 -5.30
CA GLN A 8 -29.54 -18.22 -4.66
C GLN A 8 -30.96 -18.75 -4.44
N SER A 9 -31.54 -19.46 -5.44
CA SER A 9 -32.89 -20.03 -5.31
C SER A 9 -32.98 -21.16 -4.27
N VAL A 10 -31.87 -21.92 -4.07
CA VAL A 10 -31.83 -23.02 -3.11
C VAL A 10 -31.52 -22.53 -1.70
N THR A 11 -30.58 -21.57 -1.56
CA THR A 11 -30.11 -21.09 -0.25
C THR A 11 -30.89 -19.91 0.31
N GLY A 12 -31.62 -19.19 -0.55
CA GLY A 12 -32.25 -17.90 -0.19
C GLY A 12 -31.25 -16.75 0.04
N GLN A 13 -29.95 -16.96 -0.18
CA GLN A 13 -28.89 -16.00 0.11
C GLN A 13 -28.51 -15.21 -1.15
N SER A 14 -28.28 -13.91 -0.97
CA SER A 14 -27.71 -13.01 -1.97
C SER A 14 -26.36 -12.48 -1.51
N LEU A 15 -25.34 -12.60 -2.35
CA LEU A 15 -24.05 -12.04 -2.06
C LEU A 15 -24.01 -10.54 -2.33
N PRO A 16 -23.40 -9.71 -1.46
CA PRO A 16 -23.38 -8.26 -1.64
C PRO A 16 -22.76 -7.79 -2.96
N TRP A 17 -21.75 -8.47 -3.45
CA TRP A 17 -21.11 -8.22 -4.74
C TRP A 17 -21.64 -9.11 -5.88
N GLY A 18 -22.66 -9.94 -5.61
CA GLY A 18 -23.25 -10.85 -6.59
C GLY A 18 -22.24 -11.84 -7.17
N THR A 19 -22.07 -11.82 -8.48
CA THR A 19 -21.13 -12.70 -9.20
C THR A 19 -19.75 -12.07 -9.42
N LEU A 20 -19.51 -10.85 -8.92
CA LEU A 20 -18.19 -10.24 -9.03
C LEU A 20 -17.16 -11.03 -8.23
N THR A 21 -16.05 -11.33 -8.89
CA THR A 21 -14.86 -11.94 -8.29
C THR A 21 -13.66 -11.02 -8.46
N GLY A 22 -12.74 -11.07 -7.53
CA GLY A 22 -11.53 -10.24 -7.54
C GLY A 22 -11.57 -9.11 -6.51
N ILE A 23 -10.43 -8.44 -6.38
CA ILE A 23 -10.15 -7.50 -5.27
C ILE A 23 -10.49 -6.03 -5.60
N ARG A 24 -10.82 -5.71 -6.85
CA ARG A 24 -11.08 -4.32 -7.29
C ARG A 24 -12.39 -4.20 -8.06
N PRO A 25 -13.55 -4.31 -7.39
CA PRO A 25 -14.84 -4.17 -8.05
C PRO A 25 -15.08 -2.77 -8.63
N THR A 26 -14.36 -1.75 -8.17
CA THR A 26 -14.42 -0.36 -8.65
C THR A 26 -13.84 -0.17 -10.05
N LYS A 27 -13.05 -1.11 -10.58
CA LYS A 27 -12.53 -1.03 -11.95
C LYS A 27 -13.62 -0.95 -13.02
N ILE A 28 -14.73 -1.66 -12.81
CA ILE A 28 -15.85 -1.67 -13.76
C ILE A 28 -16.51 -0.30 -13.84
N PRO A 29 -16.97 0.31 -12.72
CA PRO A 29 -17.47 1.67 -12.74
C PRO A 29 -16.46 2.68 -13.30
N MET A 30 -15.17 2.57 -12.95
CA MET A 30 -14.14 3.48 -13.44
C MET A 30 -14.06 3.45 -14.97
N HIS A 31 -13.91 2.27 -15.56
CA HIS A 31 -13.85 2.12 -17.01
C HIS A 31 -15.09 2.66 -17.72
N MET A 32 -16.28 2.37 -17.18
CA MET A 32 -17.52 2.90 -17.73
C MET A 32 -17.62 4.43 -17.61
N LEU A 33 -17.08 5.03 -16.54
CA LEU A 33 -17.00 6.50 -16.40
C LEU A 33 -16.02 7.11 -17.41
N GLU A 34 -14.92 6.44 -17.71
CA GLU A 34 -13.97 6.84 -18.77
C GLU A 34 -14.61 6.78 -20.15
N GLU A 35 -15.48 5.80 -20.41
CA GLU A 35 -16.33 5.73 -21.62
C GLU A 35 -17.46 6.76 -21.65
N GLY A 36 -17.61 7.61 -20.63
CA GLY A 36 -18.63 8.65 -20.55
C GLY A 36 -20.02 8.18 -20.12
N LYS A 37 -20.15 6.96 -19.56
CA LYS A 37 -21.42 6.46 -19.04
C LYS A 37 -21.86 7.21 -17.79
N LYS A 38 -23.18 7.39 -17.65
CA LYS A 38 -23.78 8.01 -16.47
C LYS A 38 -23.81 7.03 -15.29
N ASN A 39 -23.77 7.55 -14.07
CA ASN A 39 -23.87 6.75 -12.85
C ASN A 39 -25.10 5.82 -12.82
N THR A 40 -26.23 6.26 -13.40
CA THR A 40 -27.45 5.45 -13.51
C THR A 40 -27.28 4.24 -14.43
N GLU A 41 -26.58 4.40 -15.56
CA GLU A 41 -26.30 3.31 -16.50
C GLU A 41 -25.34 2.30 -15.88
N ILE A 42 -24.31 2.80 -15.16
CA ILE A 42 -23.37 1.97 -14.41
C ILE A 42 -24.10 1.18 -13.32
N ALA A 43 -24.99 1.85 -12.57
CA ALA A 43 -25.77 1.19 -11.53
C ALA A 43 -26.68 0.10 -12.09
N GLN A 44 -27.30 0.35 -13.21
CA GLN A 44 -28.10 -0.67 -13.91
C GLN A 44 -27.24 -1.85 -14.35
N TYR A 45 -26.12 -1.59 -15.01
CA TYR A 45 -25.17 -2.62 -15.48
C TYR A 45 -24.65 -3.50 -14.34
N MET A 46 -24.21 -2.90 -13.24
CA MET A 46 -23.71 -3.62 -12.07
C MET A 46 -24.76 -4.57 -11.47
N ARG A 47 -26.02 -4.13 -11.40
CA ARG A 47 -27.12 -4.93 -10.85
C ARG A 47 -27.58 -6.02 -11.79
N GLU A 48 -27.74 -5.72 -13.08
CA GLU A 48 -28.27 -6.67 -14.06
C GLU A 48 -27.25 -7.70 -14.51
N THR A 49 -25.97 -7.26 -14.66
CA THR A 49 -24.90 -8.14 -15.13
C THR A 49 -24.27 -8.96 -14.01
N TYR A 50 -24.03 -8.31 -12.85
CA TYR A 50 -23.28 -8.93 -11.75
C TYR A 50 -24.14 -9.25 -10.52
N TYR A 51 -25.39 -8.85 -10.49
CA TYR A 51 -26.30 -9.02 -9.34
C TYR A 51 -25.79 -8.34 -8.06
N CYS A 52 -25.03 -7.24 -8.21
CA CYS A 52 -24.54 -6.46 -7.07
C CYS A 52 -25.71 -5.84 -6.30
N SER A 53 -25.60 -5.83 -4.97
CA SER A 53 -26.56 -5.14 -4.12
C SER A 53 -26.57 -3.62 -4.38
N PRO A 54 -27.68 -2.92 -4.13
CA PRO A 54 -27.73 -1.46 -4.29
C PRO A 54 -26.65 -0.73 -3.49
N GLN A 55 -26.36 -1.18 -2.26
CA GLN A 55 -25.35 -0.59 -1.40
C GLN A 55 -23.95 -0.73 -1.98
N LYS A 56 -23.56 -1.93 -2.45
CA LYS A 56 -22.26 -2.15 -3.04
C LYS A 56 -22.10 -1.48 -4.40
N THR A 57 -23.17 -1.41 -5.17
CA THR A 57 -23.22 -0.64 -6.42
C THR A 57 -22.98 0.84 -6.17
N ALA A 58 -23.69 1.45 -5.21
CA ALA A 58 -23.48 2.84 -4.85
C ALA A 58 -22.05 3.10 -4.34
N LEU A 59 -21.54 2.24 -3.46
CA LEU A 59 -20.18 2.32 -2.95
C LEU A 59 -19.14 2.30 -4.10
N ALA A 60 -19.26 1.34 -5.02
CA ALA A 60 -18.33 1.21 -6.14
C ALA A 60 -18.32 2.43 -7.05
N ILE A 61 -19.50 2.99 -7.36
CA ILE A 61 -19.64 4.20 -8.18
C ILE A 61 -19.07 5.43 -7.44
N THR A 62 -19.35 5.57 -6.14
CA THR A 62 -18.81 6.69 -5.34
C THR A 62 -17.30 6.67 -5.31
N ILE A 63 -16.70 5.51 -5.07
CA ILE A 63 -15.23 5.34 -5.06
C ILE A 63 -14.67 5.66 -6.45
N ALA A 64 -15.24 5.11 -7.53
CA ALA A 64 -14.75 5.34 -8.88
C ALA A 64 -14.80 6.83 -9.28
N ASN A 65 -15.88 7.56 -8.93
CA ASN A 65 -15.94 8.98 -9.16
C ASN A 65 -14.86 9.75 -8.37
N ARG A 66 -14.60 9.36 -7.12
CA ARG A 66 -13.57 9.99 -6.29
C ARG A 66 -12.16 9.69 -6.82
N GLU A 67 -11.89 8.45 -7.20
CA GLU A 67 -10.62 8.06 -7.84
C GLU A 67 -10.39 8.87 -9.12
N ARG A 68 -11.41 9.04 -9.96
CA ARG A 68 -11.32 9.84 -11.18
C ARG A 68 -10.97 11.31 -10.92
N GLU A 69 -11.53 11.92 -9.86
CA GLU A 69 -11.17 13.30 -9.49
C GLU A 69 -9.70 13.40 -9.04
N ILE A 70 -9.23 12.44 -8.25
CA ILE A 70 -7.83 12.40 -7.80
C ILE A 70 -6.89 12.20 -9.00
N LEU A 71 -7.23 11.31 -9.94
CA LEU A 71 -6.41 11.01 -11.10
C LEU A 71 -6.31 12.17 -12.10
N LYS A 72 -7.22 13.17 -12.06
CA LYS A 72 -7.11 14.39 -12.88
C LYS A 72 -5.87 15.22 -12.55
N GLU A 73 -5.33 15.09 -11.36
CA GLU A 73 -4.14 15.82 -10.92
C GLU A 73 -2.83 15.20 -11.40
N ILE A 74 -2.88 14.02 -11.97
CA ILE A 74 -1.73 13.30 -12.51
C ILE A 74 -1.93 12.97 -13.98
N ASP A 75 -0.86 13.02 -14.75
CA ASP A 75 -0.86 12.59 -16.15
C ASP A 75 -0.64 11.07 -16.22
N TYR A 76 -1.68 10.29 -15.87
CA TYR A 76 -1.57 8.82 -15.81
C TYR A 76 -1.54 8.16 -17.20
N GLU A 77 -1.90 8.89 -18.27
CA GLU A 77 -1.82 8.39 -19.66
C GLU A 77 -0.40 8.46 -20.21
N ASN A 78 0.30 9.57 -19.98
CA ASN A 78 1.65 9.82 -20.53
C ASN A 78 2.75 9.73 -19.46
N GLY A 79 2.39 9.83 -18.19
CA GLY A 79 3.27 9.65 -17.06
C GLY A 79 3.39 8.18 -16.63
N TYR A 80 4.10 7.96 -15.53
CA TYR A 80 4.24 6.65 -14.90
C TYR A 80 4.46 6.75 -13.40
N SER A 81 4.18 5.65 -12.71
CA SER A 81 4.50 5.44 -11.30
C SER A 81 5.66 4.45 -11.19
N LEU A 82 6.63 4.75 -10.34
CA LEU A 82 7.78 3.87 -10.09
C LEU A 82 7.58 3.13 -8.77
N TYR A 83 7.63 1.80 -8.81
CA TYR A 83 7.69 0.96 -7.63
C TYR A 83 9.11 0.42 -7.44
N VAL A 84 9.67 0.63 -6.25
CA VAL A 84 11.01 0.18 -5.86
C VAL A 84 10.86 -0.84 -4.73
N GLY A 85 11.17 -2.11 -5.01
CA GLY A 85 10.99 -3.19 -4.06
C GLY A 85 12.22 -3.42 -3.19
N ILE A 86 12.05 -3.50 -1.86
CA ILE A 86 13.06 -3.97 -0.91
C ILE A 86 12.56 -5.30 -0.33
N PRO A 87 13.13 -6.44 -0.72
CA PRO A 87 12.56 -7.75 -0.40
C PRO A 87 12.91 -8.25 1.01
N PHE A 88 13.60 -7.46 1.82
CA PHE A 88 14.06 -7.88 3.14
C PHE A 88 13.05 -7.50 4.23
N CYS A 89 12.88 -8.40 5.23
CA CYS A 89 12.09 -8.16 6.43
C CYS A 89 12.91 -8.53 7.68
N PRO A 90 12.67 -7.87 8.83
CA PRO A 90 13.32 -8.28 10.09
C PRO A 90 12.96 -9.72 10.48
N SER A 91 11.70 -10.09 10.29
CA SER A 91 11.13 -11.45 10.43
C SER A 91 9.96 -11.62 9.49
N ILE A 92 9.56 -12.87 9.20
CA ILE A 92 8.37 -13.16 8.40
C ILE A 92 7.18 -13.24 9.34
N CYS A 93 6.15 -12.43 9.09
CA CYS A 93 4.92 -12.45 9.85
C CYS A 93 4.03 -13.63 9.44
N LEU A 94 3.28 -14.21 10.38
CA LEU A 94 2.45 -15.40 10.18
C LEU A 94 1.45 -15.26 9.00
N TYR A 95 0.89 -14.08 8.81
CA TYR A 95 -0.12 -13.79 7.78
C TYR A 95 0.47 -13.42 6.42
N CYS A 96 1.79 -13.18 6.33
CA CYS A 96 2.38 -12.56 5.15
C CYS A 96 2.55 -13.55 4.01
N SER A 97 1.95 -13.25 2.86
CA SER A 97 2.09 -14.00 1.61
C SER A 97 3.07 -13.36 0.62
N PHE A 98 3.69 -12.25 0.96
CA PHE A 98 4.64 -11.58 0.09
C PHE A 98 5.97 -12.33 0.01
N GLY A 99 6.64 -12.22 -1.14
CA GLY A 99 8.00 -12.74 -1.31
C GLY A 99 9.00 -11.90 -0.52
N SER A 100 9.14 -12.21 0.78
CA SER A 100 10.06 -11.52 1.68
C SER A 100 11.16 -12.47 2.17
N HIS A 101 12.34 -11.89 2.39
CA HIS A 101 13.54 -12.62 2.83
C HIS A 101 13.96 -12.13 4.22
N PRO A 102 14.16 -13.05 5.20
CA PRO A 102 14.65 -12.66 6.52
C PRO A 102 16.01 -11.96 6.43
N LEU A 103 16.11 -10.72 6.92
CA LEU A 103 17.32 -9.91 6.84
C LEU A 103 18.53 -10.64 7.41
N LYS A 104 18.39 -11.31 8.56
CA LYS A 104 19.49 -12.06 9.21
C LYS A 104 20.18 -13.07 8.29
N VAL A 105 19.45 -13.65 7.34
CA VAL A 105 19.98 -14.62 6.37
C VAL A 105 20.71 -13.91 5.23
N TRP A 106 20.22 -12.74 4.84
CA TRP A 106 20.64 -12.03 3.63
C TRP A 106 21.49 -10.78 3.88
N GLU A 107 21.77 -10.47 5.14
CA GLU A 107 22.45 -9.23 5.56
C GLU A 107 23.73 -8.94 4.76
N LYS A 108 24.55 -9.97 4.52
CA LYS A 108 25.79 -9.86 3.74
C LYS A 108 25.58 -9.62 2.24
N ARG A 109 24.36 -9.73 1.74
CA ARG A 109 24.01 -9.59 0.33
C ARG A 109 23.16 -8.33 0.05
N VAL A 110 22.84 -7.54 1.08
CA VAL A 110 22.04 -6.33 0.93
C VAL A 110 22.72 -5.32 0.02
N ASP A 111 24.03 -5.12 0.14
CA ASP A 111 24.75 -4.18 -0.71
C ASP A 111 24.84 -4.67 -2.16
N ASP A 112 25.04 -5.98 -2.39
CA ASP A 112 24.97 -6.56 -3.75
C ASP A 112 23.60 -6.33 -4.38
N TYR A 113 22.52 -6.47 -3.57
CA TYR A 113 21.16 -6.20 -4.01
C TYR A 113 20.98 -4.71 -4.38
N LEU A 114 21.44 -3.80 -3.53
CA LEU A 114 21.37 -2.36 -3.79
C LEU A 114 22.16 -1.96 -5.03
N ASP A 115 23.32 -2.58 -5.28
CA ASP A 115 24.11 -2.37 -6.51
C ASP A 115 23.32 -2.78 -7.74
N ALA A 116 22.64 -3.93 -7.69
CA ALA A 116 21.79 -4.39 -8.78
C ALA A 116 20.58 -3.47 -8.97
N LEU A 117 19.91 -3.10 -7.89
CA LEU A 117 18.75 -2.20 -7.90
C LEU A 117 19.11 -0.81 -8.48
N CYS A 118 20.25 -0.24 -8.09
CA CYS A 118 20.71 1.04 -8.63
C CYS A 118 20.99 0.95 -10.15
N ARG A 119 21.55 -0.16 -10.63
CA ARG A 119 21.70 -0.39 -12.09
C ARG A 119 20.34 -0.47 -12.80
N GLU A 120 19.37 -1.16 -12.20
CA GLU A 120 18.01 -1.27 -12.74
C GLU A 120 17.33 0.09 -12.77
N ILE A 121 17.40 0.88 -11.69
CA ILE A 121 16.88 2.25 -11.62
C ILE A 121 17.48 3.12 -12.73
N THR A 122 18.81 3.05 -12.93
CA THR A 122 19.49 3.78 -14.02
C THR A 122 19.01 3.33 -15.40
N PHE A 123 18.80 2.01 -15.59
CA PHE A 123 18.24 1.50 -16.84
C PHE A 123 16.83 2.02 -17.09
N VAL A 124 15.94 1.92 -16.08
CA VAL A 124 14.55 2.39 -16.17
C VAL A 124 14.51 3.90 -16.47
N SER A 125 15.33 4.71 -15.80
CA SER A 125 15.35 6.15 -16.04
C SER A 125 15.68 6.52 -17.50
N ARG A 126 16.58 5.75 -18.12
CA ARG A 126 16.91 5.93 -19.56
C ARG A 126 15.78 5.48 -20.49
N GLN A 127 15.12 4.34 -20.16
CA GLN A 127 14.01 3.81 -20.97
C GLN A 127 12.78 4.72 -20.89
N MET A 128 12.59 5.40 -19.77
CA MET A 128 11.45 6.28 -19.50
C MET A 128 11.78 7.77 -19.77
N ALA A 129 12.94 8.05 -20.40
CA ALA A 129 13.34 9.41 -20.71
C ALA A 129 12.27 10.15 -21.53
N GLY A 130 11.96 11.39 -21.11
CA GLY A 130 10.92 12.22 -21.72
C GLY A 130 9.49 11.94 -21.21
N ARG A 131 9.28 10.94 -20.35
CA ARG A 131 8.00 10.71 -19.67
C ARG A 131 8.05 11.26 -18.23
N LYS A 132 6.90 11.69 -17.74
CA LYS A 132 6.76 12.28 -16.39
C LYS A 132 6.64 11.19 -15.33
N ILE A 133 7.44 11.28 -14.27
CA ILE A 133 7.24 10.45 -13.09
C ILE A 133 6.21 11.11 -12.18
N ASN A 134 5.09 10.45 -11.97
CA ASN A 134 3.99 10.97 -11.15
C ASN A 134 4.12 10.58 -9.69
N THR A 135 4.50 9.33 -9.42
CA THR A 135 4.67 8.83 -8.06
C THR A 135 5.87 7.91 -7.95
N ILE A 136 6.48 7.88 -6.76
CA ILE A 136 7.50 6.90 -6.37
C ILE A 136 7.00 6.19 -5.12
N TYR A 137 7.07 4.87 -5.13
CA TYR A 137 6.70 4.03 -4.00
C TYR A 137 7.84 3.05 -3.69
N VAL A 138 8.49 3.24 -2.55
CA VAL A 138 9.50 2.32 -2.03
C VAL A 138 8.84 1.40 -1.02
N GLY A 139 8.70 0.13 -1.37
CA GLY A 139 7.94 -0.83 -0.58
C GLY A 139 8.48 -2.26 -0.70
N GLY A 140 7.62 -3.25 -0.50
CA GLY A 140 7.93 -4.67 -0.66
C GLY A 140 7.90 -5.44 0.66
N GLY A 141 9.05 -5.90 1.12
CA GLY A 141 9.20 -6.49 2.45
C GLY A 141 9.15 -5.40 3.53
N THR A 142 10.29 -4.75 3.77
CA THR A 142 10.38 -3.64 4.72
C THR A 142 11.56 -2.75 4.33
N PRO A 143 11.36 -1.61 3.66
CA PRO A 143 12.44 -0.72 3.24
C PRO A 143 13.33 -0.24 4.38
N THR A 144 12.79 -0.06 5.57
CA THR A 144 13.54 0.34 6.77
C THR A 144 14.39 -0.77 7.38
N THR A 145 14.47 -1.97 6.76
CA THR A 145 15.54 -2.94 7.06
C THR A 145 16.91 -2.48 6.58
N LEU A 146 16.95 -1.61 5.58
CA LEU A 146 18.17 -0.94 5.16
C LEU A 146 18.74 -0.10 6.30
N SER A 147 20.06 -0.01 6.41
CA SER A 147 20.70 0.97 7.30
C SER A 147 20.40 2.41 6.82
N ALA A 148 20.63 3.38 7.68
CA ALA A 148 20.46 4.79 7.32
C ALA A 148 21.33 5.18 6.10
N GLU A 149 22.58 4.67 6.05
CA GLU A 149 23.48 4.90 4.93
C GLU A 149 22.97 4.24 3.63
N GLN A 150 22.53 2.98 3.71
CA GLN A 150 21.96 2.25 2.57
C GLN A 150 20.68 2.93 2.06
N LEU A 151 19.82 3.39 2.96
CA LEU A 151 18.60 4.12 2.61
C LEU A 151 18.95 5.45 1.94
N ARG A 152 19.89 6.23 2.48
CA ARG A 152 20.40 7.47 1.86
C ARG A 152 20.97 7.22 0.48
N ARG A 153 21.76 6.15 0.32
CA ARG A 153 22.32 5.75 -0.98
C ARG A 153 21.21 5.50 -2.02
N LEU A 154 20.18 4.74 -1.66
CA LEU A 154 19.05 4.44 -2.54
C LEU A 154 18.27 5.72 -2.92
N LEU A 155 17.90 6.53 -1.93
CA LEU A 155 17.12 7.75 -2.16
C LEU A 155 17.92 8.80 -2.97
N SER A 156 19.22 8.93 -2.73
CA SER A 156 20.11 9.77 -3.55
C SER A 156 20.19 9.28 -4.98
N HIS A 157 20.27 7.96 -5.20
CA HIS A 157 20.33 7.40 -6.54
C HIS A 157 19.02 7.64 -7.31
N LEU A 158 17.88 7.56 -6.65
CA LEU A 158 16.57 7.93 -7.22
C LEU A 158 16.54 9.40 -7.62
N GLY A 159 16.98 10.32 -6.73
CA GLY A 159 17.03 11.77 -7.01
C GLY A 159 17.97 12.14 -8.15
N ASN A 160 19.07 11.39 -8.31
CA ASN A 160 20.00 11.61 -9.43
C ASN A 160 19.50 10.98 -10.75
N SER A 161 18.54 10.06 -10.70
CA SER A 161 18.04 9.33 -11.87
C SER A 161 16.77 9.92 -12.46
N PHE A 162 15.95 10.59 -11.64
CA PHE A 162 14.64 11.11 -12.06
C PHE A 162 14.46 12.58 -11.68
N SER A 163 13.80 13.36 -12.54
CA SER A 163 13.32 14.69 -12.17
C SER A 163 12.07 14.55 -11.28
N TYR A 164 12.01 15.31 -10.20
CA TYR A 164 10.88 15.35 -9.29
C TYR A 164 9.91 16.52 -9.56
N GLU A 165 10.04 17.21 -10.69
CA GLU A 165 9.21 18.37 -11.03
C GLU A 165 7.72 18.05 -11.10
N ASP A 166 7.37 16.90 -11.69
CA ASP A 166 5.99 16.42 -11.82
C ASP A 166 5.58 15.44 -10.72
N LEU A 167 6.46 15.18 -9.74
CA LEU A 167 6.22 14.18 -8.69
C LEU A 167 5.15 14.67 -7.71
N LYS A 168 4.07 13.90 -7.56
CA LYS A 168 2.93 14.20 -6.67
C LYS A 168 3.03 13.49 -5.33
N GLU A 169 3.54 12.26 -5.32
CA GLU A 169 3.72 11.49 -4.10
C GLU A 169 5.03 10.71 -4.14
N PHE A 170 5.78 10.77 -3.04
CA PHE A 170 6.91 9.90 -2.77
C PHE A 170 6.67 9.18 -1.45
N THR A 171 6.27 7.91 -1.55
CA THR A 171 6.00 7.07 -0.39
C THR A 171 7.19 6.17 -0.08
N VAL A 172 7.55 6.07 1.20
CA VAL A 172 8.47 5.05 1.73
C VAL A 172 7.77 4.25 2.80
N GLU A 173 7.63 2.95 2.61
CA GLU A 173 7.11 2.07 3.64
C GLU A 173 8.11 1.93 4.79
N ALA A 174 7.75 2.48 5.94
CA ALA A 174 8.40 2.23 7.21
C ALA A 174 7.51 1.30 8.06
N GLY A 175 6.98 0.26 7.44
CA GLY A 175 5.85 -0.54 7.92
C GLY A 175 6.09 -1.36 9.20
N ARG A 176 7.32 -1.44 9.68
CA ARG A 176 7.71 -2.21 10.86
C ARG A 176 8.35 -1.28 11.92
N PRO A 177 7.65 -0.94 13.02
CA PRO A 177 8.20 -0.10 14.09
C PRO A 177 9.57 -0.58 14.60
N ASP A 178 9.78 -1.88 14.72
CA ASP A 178 11.06 -2.49 15.15
C ASP A 178 12.23 -2.30 14.14
N SER A 179 11.97 -1.79 12.95
CA SER A 179 13.00 -1.48 11.94
C SER A 179 13.21 0.02 11.72
N ILE A 180 12.36 0.87 12.30
CA ILE A 180 12.45 2.33 12.19
C ILE A 180 13.39 2.86 13.27
N THR A 181 14.28 3.76 12.86
CA THR A 181 15.11 4.54 13.79
C THR A 181 14.97 6.03 13.47
N GLU A 182 15.27 6.87 14.44
CA GLU A 182 15.27 8.33 14.24
C GLU A 182 16.20 8.75 13.10
N GLU A 183 17.37 8.12 13.01
CA GLU A 183 18.34 8.38 11.95
C GLU A 183 17.75 8.07 10.56
N LYS A 184 17.01 6.96 10.41
CA LYS A 184 16.36 6.62 9.14
C LYS A 184 15.24 7.58 8.79
N LEU A 185 14.45 8.01 9.78
CA LEU A 185 13.44 9.05 9.57
C LEU A 185 14.09 10.38 9.14
N ALA A 186 15.19 10.77 9.79
CA ALA A 186 15.95 11.96 9.41
C ALA A 186 16.47 11.86 7.96
N VAL A 187 17.04 10.70 7.58
CA VAL A 187 17.46 10.45 6.19
C VAL A 187 16.31 10.62 5.22
N MET A 188 15.13 10.07 5.49
CA MET A 188 13.97 10.24 4.59
C MET A 188 13.58 11.72 4.44
N ARG A 189 13.79 12.55 5.47
CA ARG A 189 13.53 14.01 5.41
C ARG A 189 14.57 14.80 4.59
N GLU A 190 15.73 14.24 4.32
CA GLU A 190 16.70 14.84 3.38
C GLU A 190 16.21 14.84 1.93
N PHE A 191 15.19 14.02 1.63
CA PHE A 191 14.58 13.84 0.31
C PHE A 191 13.12 14.26 0.31
N PRO A 192 12.49 14.49 -0.85
CA PRO A 192 11.09 14.92 -0.94
C PRO A 192 10.10 13.77 -0.67
N VAL A 193 10.35 12.97 0.37
CA VAL A 193 9.42 11.93 0.83
C VAL A 193 8.20 12.62 1.42
N THR A 194 7.05 12.44 0.77
CA THR A 194 5.77 13.07 1.15
C THR A 194 4.93 12.20 2.05
N ARG A 195 5.16 10.87 2.05
CA ARG A 195 4.37 9.91 2.81
C ARG A 195 5.23 8.77 3.33
N ILE A 196 4.97 8.37 4.56
CA ILE A 196 5.53 7.14 5.15
C ILE A 196 4.41 6.25 5.67
N SER A 197 4.71 4.98 5.93
CA SER A 197 3.80 4.12 6.68
C SER A 197 4.39 3.69 8.01
N VAL A 198 3.56 3.64 9.05
CA VAL A 198 3.89 3.03 10.35
C VAL A 198 2.77 2.04 10.64
N ASN A 199 3.01 0.74 10.40
CA ASN A 199 1.94 -0.25 10.36
C ASN A 199 1.86 -1.07 11.66
N PRO A 200 0.92 -0.77 12.56
CA PRO A 200 0.72 -1.55 13.79
C PRO A 200 0.18 -2.95 13.49
N GLN A 201 -0.70 -3.09 12.51
CA GLN A 201 -1.56 -4.22 12.20
C GLN A 201 -2.65 -4.46 13.25
N THR A 202 -2.31 -4.35 14.52
CA THR A 202 -3.17 -4.38 15.71
C THR A 202 -2.49 -3.62 16.85
N MET A 203 -3.27 -3.14 17.80
CA MET A 203 -2.79 -2.56 19.07
C MET A 203 -2.97 -3.53 20.24
N ASN A 204 -3.05 -4.83 19.97
CA ASN A 204 -3.11 -5.89 20.98
C ASN A 204 -1.77 -6.63 21.02
N GLN A 205 -1.03 -6.49 22.13
CA GLN A 205 0.33 -7.04 22.26
C GLN A 205 0.38 -8.56 22.08
N GLU A 206 -0.56 -9.30 22.67
CA GLU A 206 -0.62 -10.75 22.55
C GLU A 206 -0.77 -11.19 21.08
N THR A 207 -1.54 -10.45 20.29
CA THR A 207 -1.70 -10.72 18.86
C THR A 207 -0.42 -10.39 18.10
N LEU A 208 0.27 -9.28 18.43
CA LEU A 208 1.56 -8.94 17.82
C LEU A 208 2.58 -10.08 18.02
N ASP A 209 2.67 -10.59 19.22
CA ASP A 209 3.57 -11.70 19.57
C ASP A 209 3.19 -12.97 18.79
N LEU A 210 1.89 -13.30 18.72
CA LEU A 210 1.38 -14.46 18.00
C LEU A 210 1.68 -14.41 16.51
N ILE A 211 1.55 -13.25 15.87
CA ILE A 211 1.82 -13.09 14.43
C ILE A 211 3.30 -12.88 14.09
N GLY A 212 4.20 -12.92 15.10
CA GLY A 212 5.64 -12.87 14.93
C GLY A 212 6.19 -11.45 14.70
N ARG A 213 5.47 -10.43 15.18
CA ARG A 213 5.98 -9.05 15.24
C ARG A 213 6.68 -8.80 16.57
N LYS A 214 7.85 -8.20 16.54
CA LYS A 214 8.71 -8.03 17.74
C LYS A 214 8.59 -6.65 18.39
N HIS A 215 7.88 -5.72 17.77
CA HIS A 215 7.65 -4.40 18.36
C HIS A 215 6.52 -4.45 19.39
N THR A 216 6.52 -3.49 20.29
CA THR A 216 5.45 -3.28 21.25
C THR A 216 4.43 -2.26 20.73
N VAL A 217 3.27 -2.19 21.38
CA VAL A 217 2.28 -1.13 21.14
C VAL A 217 2.88 0.26 21.39
N GLU A 218 3.69 0.40 22.45
CA GLU A 218 4.40 1.63 22.79
C GLU A 218 5.39 2.05 21.70
N ASP A 219 6.05 1.09 21.03
CA ASP A 219 6.94 1.40 19.90
C ASP A 219 6.18 2.07 18.77
N VAL A 220 4.95 1.59 18.47
CA VAL A 220 4.09 2.20 17.43
C VAL A 220 3.82 3.66 17.76
N VAL A 221 3.36 3.93 18.99
CA VAL A 221 3.02 5.29 19.46
C VAL A 221 4.27 6.18 19.45
N THR A 222 5.38 5.67 19.94
CA THR A 222 6.65 6.40 20.02
C THR A 222 7.15 6.79 18.63
N ILE A 223 7.20 5.84 17.71
CA ILE A 223 7.66 6.09 16.33
C ILE A 223 6.71 7.02 15.59
N PHE A 224 5.40 6.87 15.77
CA PHE A 224 4.43 7.78 15.17
C PHE A 224 4.66 9.23 15.64
N ARG A 225 4.77 9.44 16.95
CA ARG A 225 5.05 10.79 17.52
C ARG A 225 6.37 11.35 17.01
N ARG A 226 7.41 10.53 16.98
CA ARG A 226 8.72 10.95 16.48
C ARG A 226 8.69 11.32 15.00
N ALA A 227 7.98 10.57 14.18
CA ALA A 227 7.77 10.91 12.77
C ALA A 227 7.05 12.26 12.61
N ARG A 228 6.01 12.53 13.43
CA ARG A 228 5.32 13.82 13.45
C ARG A 228 6.25 14.97 13.85
N GLU A 229 7.07 14.82 14.89
CA GLU A 229 8.06 15.80 15.32
C GLU A 229 9.08 16.14 14.23
N LEU A 230 9.46 15.15 13.42
CA LEU A 230 10.34 15.32 12.27
C LEU A 230 9.63 15.89 11.03
N GLY A 231 8.32 16.20 11.12
CA GLY A 231 7.55 16.89 10.07
C GLY A 231 6.94 15.95 9.02
N PHE A 232 6.70 14.68 9.34
CA PHE A 232 5.88 13.81 8.48
C PHE A 232 4.40 14.03 8.78
N ASP A 233 3.71 14.77 7.91
CA ASP A 233 2.29 15.06 8.05
C ASP A 233 1.38 13.97 7.43
N ASN A 234 1.88 13.21 6.47
CA ASN A 234 1.16 12.12 5.82
C ASN A 234 1.73 10.76 6.26
N ILE A 235 1.11 10.16 7.28
CA ILE A 235 1.48 8.85 7.82
C ILE A 235 0.33 7.89 7.61
N ASN A 236 0.59 6.81 6.87
CA ASN A 236 -0.34 5.70 6.70
C ASN A 236 -0.14 4.68 7.82
N MET A 237 -1.24 4.08 8.29
CA MET A 237 -1.22 3.02 9.29
C MET A 237 -2.11 1.87 8.81
N ASP A 238 -1.53 0.70 8.57
CA ASP A 238 -2.28 -0.48 8.15
C ASP A 238 -2.76 -1.28 9.37
N LEU A 239 -4.01 -1.71 9.30
CA LEU A 239 -4.64 -2.61 10.26
C LEU A 239 -5.10 -3.89 9.55
N ILE A 240 -5.07 -5.01 10.26
CA ILE A 240 -5.58 -6.29 9.75
C ILE A 240 -6.75 -6.72 10.62
N ILE A 241 -7.90 -6.93 10.00
CA ILE A 241 -9.09 -7.47 10.64
C ILE A 241 -9.11 -8.99 10.46
N GLY A 242 -9.38 -9.72 11.53
CA GLY A 242 -9.45 -11.19 11.52
C GLY A 242 -8.10 -11.85 11.76
N LEU A 243 -7.20 -11.20 12.50
CA LEU A 243 -5.99 -11.86 13.03
C LEU A 243 -6.36 -12.99 13.99
N PRO A 244 -5.52 -14.04 14.07
CA PRO A 244 -5.80 -15.18 14.95
C PRO A 244 -5.99 -14.75 16.40
N GLY A 245 -7.10 -15.15 17.00
CA GLY A 245 -7.42 -14.86 18.40
C GLY A 245 -8.08 -13.51 18.66
N GLU A 246 -8.23 -12.65 17.66
CA GLU A 246 -8.91 -11.36 17.82
C GLU A 246 -10.43 -11.47 17.66
N ASP A 247 -11.13 -10.75 18.52
CA ASP A 247 -12.58 -10.54 18.48
C ASP A 247 -12.93 -9.07 18.15
N GLU A 248 -14.23 -8.76 18.09
CA GLU A 248 -14.72 -7.40 17.79
C GLU A 248 -14.30 -6.37 18.85
N ALA A 249 -14.14 -6.76 20.12
CA ALA A 249 -13.71 -5.85 21.18
C ALA A 249 -12.24 -5.45 21.00
N MET A 250 -11.37 -6.41 20.65
CA MET A 250 -9.96 -6.18 20.37
C MET A 250 -9.76 -5.30 19.12
N ILE A 251 -10.57 -5.50 18.07
CA ILE A 251 -10.57 -4.64 16.89
C ILE A 251 -11.03 -3.23 17.26
N SER A 252 -12.08 -3.10 18.06
CA SER A 252 -12.58 -1.80 18.53
C SER A 252 -11.54 -1.07 19.38
N HIS A 253 -10.80 -1.79 20.22
CA HIS A 253 -9.66 -1.24 20.96
C HIS A 253 -8.60 -0.70 20.01
N THR A 254 -8.17 -1.49 19.03
CA THR A 254 -7.18 -1.07 18.01
C THR A 254 -7.59 0.19 17.26
N LEU A 255 -8.90 0.36 16.99
CA LEU A 255 -9.42 1.53 16.29
C LEU A 255 -9.53 2.77 17.20
N SER A 256 -9.57 2.59 18.53
CA SER A 256 -9.65 3.68 19.49
C SER A 256 -8.29 4.28 19.86
N GLU A 257 -7.22 3.49 19.72
CA GLU A 257 -5.84 3.92 19.91
C GLU A 257 -5.29 4.67 18.69
#